data_117f264ce6e80455510a6e6dcd43a1aa
#
_entry.id   117f264ce6e80455510a6e6dcd43a1aa
#
_cell.length_a   1.000
_cell.length_b   1.000
_cell.length_c   1.000
_cell.angle_alpha   90.00
_cell.angle_beta   90.00
_cell.angle_gamma   90.00
#
_symmetry.space_group_name_H-M   'P 1'
#
loop_
_entity.id
_entity.type
_entity.pdbx_description
1 polymer ?
#
loop_
_entity_poly.entity_id
_entity_poly.type
_entity_poly.pdbx_seq_one_letter_code
_entity_poly.pdbx_strand_id
1 'polypeptide(L)'
;MPADLLHFVRHGEVHNPDRILYGRLEGFGLSERGKDMAGRAATLLATRDISRIVSSPLQRAVESATPVSEATGIAIDTDERLMEGFNRFEGGKLNIKRVATDPGVWKFLYNPFRPSWGEPYRDIAARMLDIAEDAWNSVDEGEVVLVTHQVAIWILHRAVAGIPLPHMPHQRRCSLSSITTIKKVSDKWKEESYREPAADLLSDAIDLGAV
;
A
#
# COMPACT_ATOMS: atom_id res chain seq x y z
N MET A 1 10.47 -24.70 4.54
CA MET A 1 9.35 -24.47 3.57
C MET A 1 9.32 -22.98 3.29
N PRO A 2 8.72 -22.49 2.19
CA PRO A 2 8.55 -21.06 2.02
C PRO A 2 7.64 -20.46 3.11
N ALA A 3 7.44 -19.14 3.10
CA ALA A 3 6.58 -18.45 4.05
C ALA A 3 5.17 -19.07 4.13
N ASP A 4 4.53 -18.95 5.29
CA ASP A 4 3.15 -19.41 5.50
C ASP A 4 2.13 -18.38 5.03
N LEU A 5 2.41 -17.08 5.28
CA LEU A 5 1.54 -15.95 4.93
C LEU A 5 2.38 -14.72 4.54
N LEU A 6 1.83 -13.91 3.66
CA LEU A 6 2.33 -12.56 3.37
C LEU A 6 1.31 -11.51 3.81
N HIS A 7 1.73 -10.55 4.62
CA HIS A 7 0.91 -9.46 5.14
C HIS A 7 1.26 -8.14 4.45
N PHE A 8 0.44 -7.70 3.53
CA PHE A 8 0.59 -6.38 2.91
C PHE A 8 -0.10 -5.33 3.77
N VAL A 9 0.68 -4.43 4.33
CA VAL A 9 0.23 -3.38 5.23
C VAL A 9 0.27 -2.04 4.50
N ARG A 10 -0.84 -1.31 4.47
CA ARG A 10 -0.83 0.08 4.02
C ARG A 10 -0.25 0.98 5.11
N HIS A 11 0.55 1.98 4.73
CA HIS A 11 1.03 3.00 5.67
C HIS A 11 -0.12 3.73 6.39
N GLY A 12 0.16 4.30 7.55
CA GLY A 12 -0.76 5.12 8.34
C GLY A 12 -1.03 6.50 7.72
N GLU A 13 -1.83 7.33 8.41
CA GLU A 13 -2.12 8.70 7.97
C GLU A 13 -0.83 9.52 7.85
N VAL A 14 -0.76 10.33 6.79
CA VAL A 14 0.39 11.19 6.48
C VAL A 14 0.15 12.59 7.01
N HIS A 15 1.18 13.23 7.58
CA HIS A 15 1.14 14.65 7.92
C HIS A 15 1.15 15.48 6.62
N ASN A 16 -0.03 15.96 6.22
CA ASN A 16 -0.25 16.66 4.97
C ASN A 16 -1.24 17.83 5.14
N PRO A 17 -0.86 18.89 5.88
CA PRO A 17 -1.75 20.03 6.15
C PRO A 17 -2.17 20.78 4.89
N ASP A 18 -1.32 20.79 3.87
CA ASP A 18 -1.57 21.45 2.59
C ASP A 18 -2.44 20.65 1.62
N ARG A 19 -2.79 19.41 1.97
CA ARG A 19 -3.60 18.49 1.13
C ARG A 19 -3.02 18.31 -0.27
N ILE A 20 -1.72 18.06 -0.34
CA ILE A 20 -0.99 17.80 -1.58
C ILE A 20 -1.19 16.32 -1.96
N LEU A 21 -1.35 16.04 -3.24
CA LEU A 21 -1.25 14.68 -3.75
C LEU A 21 0.23 14.26 -3.72
N TYR A 22 0.63 13.55 -2.69
CA TYR A 22 2.03 13.27 -2.43
C TYR A 22 2.61 12.09 -3.22
N GLY A 23 1.79 11.12 -3.69
CA GLY A 23 2.25 10.00 -4.52
C GLY A 23 3.61 9.43 -4.09
N ARG A 24 4.65 9.61 -4.90
CA ARG A 24 6.03 9.20 -4.61
C ARG A 24 6.93 10.31 -4.04
N LEU A 25 6.38 11.49 -3.76
CA LEU A 25 7.16 12.60 -3.21
C LEU A 25 7.77 12.23 -1.85
N GLU A 26 8.99 12.71 -1.62
CA GLU A 26 9.72 12.58 -0.37
C GLU A 26 9.23 13.61 0.66
N GLY A 27 9.57 13.39 1.95
CA GLY A 27 9.28 14.31 3.05
C GLY A 27 7.85 14.19 3.59
N PHE A 28 7.06 13.23 3.14
CA PHE A 28 5.73 12.95 3.65
C PHE A 28 5.75 11.79 4.66
N GLY A 29 6.07 12.11 5.91
CA GLY A 29 6.04 11.21 7.05
C GLY A 29 4.64 11.06 7.67
N LEU A 30 4.51 10.20 8.67
CA LEU A 30 3.25 9.96 9.37
C LEU A 30 2.84 11.16 10.22
N SER A 31 1.53 11.38 10.32
CA SER A 31 0.95 12.22 11.39
C SER A 31 1.02 11.48 12.73
N GLU A 32 0.75 12.16 13.85
CA GLU A 32 0.65 11.50 15.17
C GLU A 32 -0.42 10.40 15.13
N ARG A 33 -1.58 10.67 14.51
CA ARG A 33 -2.62 9.66 14.28
C ARG A 33 -2.10 8.50 13.41
N GLY A 34 -1.32 8.79 12.38
CA GLY A 34 -0.71 7.77 11.53
C GLY A 34 0.24 6.86 12.29
N LYS A 35 0.98 7.38 13.26
CA LYS A 35 1.82 6.59 14.18
C LYS A 35 0.98 5.68 15.06
N ASP A 36 -0.14 6.18 15.62
CA ASP A 36 -1.07 5.37 16.40
C ASP A 36 -1.67 4.25 15.53
N MET A 37 -2.07 4.56 14.30
CA MET A 37 -2.57 3.56 13.35
C MET A 37 -1.54 2.47 13.06
N ALA A 38 -0.28 2.84 12.83
CA ALA A 38 0.83 1.91 12.62
C ALA A 38 1.08 1.04 13.87
N GLY A 39 1.02 1.63 15.06
CA GLY A 39 1.10 0.90 16.33
C GLY A 39 0.00 -0.15 16.52
N ARG A 40 -1.25 0.15 16.09
CA ARG A 40 -2.37 -0.80 16.10
C ARG A 40 -2.10 -1.99 15.16
N ALA A 41 -1.61 -1.72 13.95
CA ALA A 41 -1.23 -2.77 13.02
C ALA A 41 -0.09 -3.63 13.58
N ALA A 42 0.92 -3.01 14.19
CA ALA A 42 2.03 -3.70 14.85
C ALA A 42 1.57 -4.60 15.99
N THR A 43 0.64 -4.13 16.83
CA THR A 43 0.09 -4.94 17.94
C THR A 43 -0.55 -6.22 17.42
N LEU A 44 -1.27 -6.17 16.30
CA LEU A 44 -1.86 -7.36 15.69
C LEU A 44 -0.78 -8.30 15.10
N LEU A 45 0.21 -7.73 14.41
CA LEU A 45 1.29 -8.49 13.76
C LEU A 45 2.28 -9.09 14.76
N ALA A 46 2.53 -8.43 15.90
CA ALA A 46 3.39 -8.95 16.96
C ALA A 46 2.90 -10.27 17.59
N THR A 47 1.64 -10.64 17.36
CA THR A 47 1.10 -11.96 17.80
C THR A 47 1.35 -13.08 16.78
N ARG A 48 1.99 -12.75 15.65
CA ARG A 48 2.27 -13.67 14.54
C ARG A 48 3.74 -14.08 14.55
N ASP A 49 4.04 -15.15 13.87
CA ASP A 49 5.43 -15.65 13.69
C ASP A 49 6.09 -14.93 12.52
N ILE A 50 6.44 -13.65 12.73
CA ILE A 50 7.07 -12.83 11.69
C ILE A 50 8.54 -13.19 11.56
N SER A 51 8.97 -13.57 10.36
CA SER A 51 10.36 -13.92 10.04
C SER A 51 11.07 -12.85 9.20
N ARG A 52 10.34 -11.97 8.51
CA ARG A 52 10.92 -10.89 7.69
C ARG A 52 9.99 -9.69 7.59
N ILE A 53 10.60 -8.49 7.49
CA ILE A 53 9.90 -7.22 7.24
C ILE A 53 10.54 -6.54 6.04
N VAL A 54 9.73 -6.21 5.02
CA VAL A 54 10.15 -5.45 3.84
C VAL A 54 9.25 -4.22 3.71
N SER A 55 9.82 -3.05 3.46
CA SER A 55 9.06 -1.81 3.30
C SER A 55 9.34 -1.13 1.96
N SER A 56 8.35 -0.43 1.44
CA SER A 56 8.61 0.64 0.47
C SER A 56 9.64 1.62 1.06
N PRO A 57 10.59 2.16 0.26
CA PRO A 57 11.59 3.12 0.75
C PRO A 57 10.99 4.48 1.12
N LEU A 58 9.72 4.75 0.81
CA LEU A 58 9.09 6.02 1.15
C LEU A 58 8.91 6.17 2.66
N GLN A 59 9.26 7.35 3.20
CA GLN A 59 9.34 7.65 4.63
C GLN A 59 8.13 7.13 5.43
N ARG A 60 6.91 7.42 4.99
CA ARG A 60 5.67 6.98 5.66
C ARG A 60 5.52 5.46 5.76
N ALA A 61 6.06 4.72 4.79
CA ALA A 61 6.01 3.26 4.83
C ALA A 61 7.05 2.71 5.82
N VAL A 62 8.26 3.24 5.81
CA VAL A 62 9.31 2.88 6.78
C VAL A 62 8.85 3.22 8.21
N GLU A 63 8.30 4.42 8.44
CA GLU A 63 7.74 4.82 9.73
C GLU A 63 6.57 3.91 10.18
N SER A 64 5.77 3.39 9.24
CA SER A 64 4.71 2.42 9.55
C SER A 64 5.25 1.02 9.85
N ALA A 65 6.41 0.64 9.28
CA ALA A 65 7.06 -0.63 9.54
C ALA A 65 7.81 -0.63 10.89
N THR A 66 8.27 0.54 11.36
CA THR A 66 9.09 0.70 12.57
C THR A 66 8.46 0.04 13.80
N PRO A 67 7.19 0.26 14.18
CA PRO A 67 6.62 -0.37 15.37
C PRO A 67 6.49 -1.90 15.24
N VAL A 68 6.38 -2.46 14.02
CA VAL A 68 6.45 -3.92 13.82
C VAL A 68 7.86 -4.42 14.07
N SER A 69 8.87 -3.74 13.54
CA SER A 69 10.29 -4.05 13.76
C SER A 69 10.67 -3.99 15.24
N GLU A 70 10.24 -2.95 15.96
CA GLU A 70 10.46 -2.80 17.39
C GLU A 70 9.82 -3.93 18.22
N ALA A 71 8.61 -4.33 17.84
CA ALA A 71 7.87 -5.37 18.56
C ALA A 71 8.42 -6.79 18.31
N THR A 72 8.99 -7.04 17.12
CA THR A 72 9.48 -8.38 16.72
C THR A 72 11.01 -8.52 16.83
N GLY A 73 11.75 -7.41 16.89
CA GLY A 73 13.21 -7.40 16.84
C GLY A 73 13.80 -7.64 15.44
N ILE A 74 12.97 -7.65 14.39
CA ILE A 74 13.38 -7.94 13.00
C ILE A 74 13.70 -6.63 12.28
N ALA A 75 14.85 -6.56 11.61
CA ALA A 75 15.25 -5.40 10.82
C ALA A 75 14.32 -5.18 9.61
N ILE A 76 14.20 -3.92 9.18
CA ILE A 76 13.42 -3.54 8.01
C ILE A 76 14.35 -3.52 6.79
N ASP A 77 14.06 -4.37 5.80
CA ASP A 77 14.61 -4.25 4.46
C ASP A 77 13.76 -3.27 3.63
N THR A 78 14.32 -2.69 2.57
CA THR A 78 13.56 -1.87 1.63
C THR A 78 13.58 -2.42 0.22
N ASP A 79 12.44 -2.29 -0.51
CA ASP A 79 12.32 -2.70 -1.90
C ASP A 79 11.48 -1.70 -2.70
N GLU A 80 12.03 -1.19 -3.81
CA GLU A 80 11.36 -0.21 -4.67
C GLU A 80 10.10 -0.74 -5.33
N ARG A 81 9.97 -2.06 -5.50
CA ARG A 81 8.77 -2.70 -6.03
C ARG A 81 7.54 -2.47 -5.13
N LEU A 82 7.74 -2.10 -3.87
CA LEU A 82 6.68 -1.73 -2.92
C LEU A 82 6.27 -0.25 -2.99
N MET A 83 6.88 0.57 -3.86
CA MET A 83 6.50 1.98 -3.99
C MET A 83 5.05 2.15 -4.49
N GLU A 84 4.46 3.30 -4.18
CA GLU A 84 3.13 3.68 -4.70
C GLU A 84 3.13 3.74 -6.24
N GLY A 85 1.96 3.58 -6.86
CA GLY A 85 1.79 3.81 -8.28
C GLY A 85 2.19 5.24 -8.67
N PHE A 86 3.05 5.39 -9.68
CA PHE A 86 3.42 6.72 -10.18
C PHE A 86 2.18 7.48 -10.67
N ASN A 87 2.08 8.78 -10.33
CA ASN A 87 0.99 9.64 -10.75
C ASN A 87 1.52 11.01 -11.21
N ARG A 88 1.20 11.44 -12.42
CA ARG A 88 1.64 12.72 -13.00
C ARG A 88 1.07 13.95 -12.29
N PHE A 89 0.05 13.77 -11.46
CA PHE A 89 -0.57 14.86 -10.69
C PHE A 89 0.09 15.09 -9.31
N GLU A 90 1.15 14.37 -9.01
CA GLU A 90 1.94 14.56 -7.78
C GLU A 90 2.41 16.00 -7.63
N GLY A 91 2.43 16.51 -6.38
CA GLY A 91 2.79 17.89 -6.05
C GLY A 91 1.65 18.90 -6.22
N GLY A 92 0.54 18.50 -6.85
CA GLY A 92 -0.63 19.35 -7.02
C GLY A 92 -1.64 19.21 -5.89
N LYS A 93 -2.42 20.26 -5.62
CA LYS A 93 -3.66 20.13 -4.83
C LYS A 93 -4.72 19.52 -5.73
N LEU A 94 -5.30 18.40 -5.30
CA LEU A 94 -6.41 17.80 -6.05
C LEU A 94 -7.64 18.72 -5.94
N ASN A 95 -7.90 19.48 -6.98
CA ASN A 95 -9.06 20.33 -7.07
C ASN A 95 -9.93 19.85 -8.24
N ILE A 96 -11.10 19.30 -7.91
CA ILE A 96 -12.10 18.84 -8.90
C ILE A 96 -12.41 19.95 -9.92
N LYS A 97 -12.42 21.24 -9.50
CA LYS A 97 -12.57 22.36 -10.41
C LYS A 97 -11.44 22.44 -11.44
N ARG A 98 -10.19 22.18 -11.03
CA ARG A 98 -9.04 22.17 -11.96
C ARG A 98 -9.16 21.01 -12.96
N VAL A 99 -9.56 19.84 -12.50
CA VAL A 99 -9.80 18.69 -13.40
C VAL A 99 -10.89 19.01 -14.41
N ALA A 100 -11.96 19.71 -14.00
CA ALA A 100 -13.07 20.07 -14.89
C ALA A 100 -12.76 21.21 -15.88
N THR A 101 -11.85 22.13 -15.53
CA THR A 101 -11.63 23.38 -16.29
C THR A 101 -10.29 23.46 -17.01
N ASP A 102 -9.32 22.56 -16.76
CA ASP A 102 -7.99 22.59 -17.34
C ASP A 102 -7.86 21.60 -18.52
N PRO A 103 -7.89 22.07 -19.80
CA PRO A 103 -7.70 21.21 -20.96
C PRO A 103 -6.36 20.47 -20.94
N GLY A 104 -5.34 21.02 -20.24
CA GLY A 104 -4.05 20.38 -20.04
C GLY A 104 -4.15 19.07 -19.22
N VAL A 105 -5.17 18.94 -18.37
CA VAL A 105 -5.45 17.73 -17.59
C VAL A 105 -6.20 16.69 -18.44
N TRP A 106 -7.13 17.13 -19.30
CA TRP A 106 -7.98 16.23 -20.09
C TRP A 106 -7.18 15.33 -21.03
N LYS A 107 -6.07 15.83 -21.58
CA LYS A 107 -5.18 15.04 -22.42
C LYS A 107 -4.58 13.83 -21.70
N PHE A 108 -4.63 13.79 -20.37
CA PHE A 108 -4.16 12.67 -19.55
C PHE A 108 -5.31 11.77 -19.06
N LEU A 109 -6.57 12.17 -19.23
CA LEU A 109 -7.76 11.44 -18.77
C LEU A 109 -8.46 10.67 -19.90
N TYR A 110 -7.84 10.57 -21.09
CA TYR A 110 -8.50 9.99 -22.28
C TYR A 110 -8.71 8.49 -22.20
N ASN A 111 -8.00 7.77 -21.30
CA ASN A 111 -8.15 6.32 -21.18
C ASN A 111 -8.23 5.88 -19.72
N PRO A 112 -9.44 5.72 -19.16
CA PRO A 112 -9.64 5.26 -17.77
C PRO A 112 -9.25 3.79 -17.55
N PHE A 113 -9.17 2.99 -18.62
CA PHE A 113 -8.80 1.57 -18.53
C PHE A 113 -7.29 1.34 -18.46
N ARG A 114 -6.52 2.29 -18.98
CA ARG A 114 -5.07 2.34 -18.88
C ARG A 114 -4.70 3.75 -18.40
N PRO A 115 -4.40 3.93 -17.09
CA PRO A 115 -4.24 5.26 -16.54
C PRO A 115 -3.13 6.00 -17.29
N SER A 116 -3.55 6.89 -18.21
CA SER A 116 -2.64 7.72 -19.01
C SER A 116 -1.96 8.80 -18.15
N TRP A 117 -2.42 8.96 -16.91
CA TRP A 117 -1.86 9.86 -15.91
C TRP A 117 -0.88 9.19 -14.95
N GLY A 118 -0.65 7.87 -15.04
CA GLY A 118 0.17 7.15 -14.07
C GLY A 118 0.78 5.86 -14.59
N GLU A 119 1.29 5.06 -13.67
CA GLU A 119 1.83 3.73 -13.93
C GLU A 119 0.70 2.79 -14.41
N PRO A 120 0.90 2.03 -15.50
CA PRO A 120 -0.11 1.06 -15.96
C PRO A 120 -0.42 0.02 -14.88
N TYR A 121 -1.69 -0.24 -14.61
CA TYR A 121 -2.11 -1.21 -13.58
C TYR A 121 -1.49 -2.61 -13.75
N ARG A 122 -1.26 -3.04 -15.00
CA ARG A 122 -0.59 -4.34 -15.25
C ARG A 122 0.86 -4.35 -14.78
N ASP A 123 1.56 -3.20 -14.86
CA ASP A 123 2.95 -3.10 -14.47
C ASP A 123 3.05 -3.07 -12.92
N ILE A 124 2.08 -2.39 -12.26
CA ILE A 124 1.90 -2.47 -10.80
C ILE A 124 1.59 -3.92 -10.37
N ALA A 125 0.67 -4.60 -11.06
CA ALA A 125 0.36 -6.00 -10.75
C ALA A 125 1.58 -6.91 -10.90
N ALA A 126 2.36 -6.73 -11.97
CA ALA A 126 3.55 -7.54 -12.23
C ALA A 126 4.59 -7.36 -11.12
N ARG A 127 4.97 -6.10 -10.76
CA ARG A 127 5.96 -5.88 -9.71
C ARG A 127 5.49 -6.33 -8.32
N MET A 128 4.19 -6.19 -8.04
CA MET A 128 3.63 -6.63 -6.75
C MET A 128 3.54 -8.15 -6.63
N LEU A 129 3.27 -8.86 -7.72
CA LEU A 129 3.34 -10.33 -7.73
C LEU A 129 4.78 -10.83 -7.68
N ASP A 130 5.71 -10.14 -8.32
CA ASP A 130 7.14 -10.46 -8.30
C ASP A 130 7.73 -10.32 -6.87
N ILE A 131 7.47 -9.20 -6.19
CA ILE A 131 7.91 -9.05 -4.79
C ILE A 131 7.19 -10.03 -3.84
N ALA A 132 5.93 -10.39 -4.11
CA ALA A 132 5.23 -11.41 -3.35
C ALA A 132 5.90 -12.79 -3.50
N GLU A 133 6.31 -13.14 -4.73
CA GLU A 133 7.03 -14.38 -5.01
C GLU A 133 8.39 -14.42 -4.31
N ASP A 134 9.16 -13.34 -4.40
CA ASP A 134 10.46 -13.24 -3.72
C ASP A 134 10.31 -13.29 -2.20
N ALA A 135 9.34 -12.55 -1.64
CA ALA A 135 9.08 -12.56 -0.20
C ALA A 135 8.65 -13.95 0.30
N TRP A 136 7.80 -14.63 -0.48
CA TRP A 136 7.35 -15.99 -0.17
C TRP A 136 8.52 -16.99 -0.07
N ASN A 137 9.49 -16.87 -0.96
CA ASN A 137 10.64 -17.78 -1.03
C ASN A 137 11.84 -17.30 -0.19
N SER A 138 11.74 -16.18 0.52
CA SER A 138 12.87 -15.55 1.22
C SER A 138 13.11 -16.07 2.63
N VAL A 139 12.20 -16.85 3.16
CA VAL A 139 12.28 -17.45 4.52
C VAL A 139 12.01 -18.95 4.43
N ASP A 140 12.48 -19.71 5.42
CA ASP A 140 12.27 -21.14 5.50
C ASP A 140 11.00 -21.52 6.26
N GLU A 141 10.48 -20.59 7.07
CA GLU A 141 9.25 -20.72 7.88
C GLU A 141 8.74 -19.37 8.34
N GLY A 142 7.52 -19.31 8.88
CA GLY A 142 6.91 -18.11 9.42
C GLY A 142 6.27 -17.20 8.38
N GLU A 143 6.06 -15.95 8.73
CA GLU A 143 5.27 -14.99 7.96
C GLU A 143 6.09 -13.75 7.60
N VAL A 144 5.77 -13.13 6.46
CA VAL A 144 6.48 -11.92 6.00
C VAL A 144 5.54 -10.72 5.98
N VAL A 145 6.01 -9.59 6.52
CA VAL A 145 5.31 -8.31 6.49
C VAL A 145 5.88 -7.44 5.35
N LEU A 146 5.00 -6.91 4.50
CA LEU A 146 5.35 -6.01 3.41
C LEU A 146 4.58 -4.69 3.57
N VAL A 147 5.28 -3.59 3.92
CA VAL A 147 4.64 -2.30 4.13
C VAL A 147 4.69 -1.47 2.85
N THR A 148 3.52 -1.05 2.36
CA THR A 148 3.37 -0.42 1.06
C THR A 148 2.18 0.57 1.04
N HIS A 149 1.53 0.77 -0.11
CA HIS A 149 0.60 1.85 -0.39
C HIS A 149 -0.73 1.36 -0.97
N GLN A 150 -1.70 2.27 -1.07
CA GLN A 150 -3.08 1.95 -1.43
C GLN A 150 -3.21 1.31 -2.82
N VAL A 151 -2.69 1.95 -3.87
CA VAL A 151 -2.87 1.46 -5.23
C VAL A 151 -2.12 0.14 -5.43
N ALA A 152 -0.91 0.04 -4.87
CA ALA A 152 -0.10 -1.18 -4.94
C ALA A 152 -0.86 -2.39 -4.35
N ILE A 153 -1.39 -2.26 -3.12
CA ILE A 153 -2.16 -3.34 -2.46
C ILE A 153 -3.47 -3.62 -3.21
N TRP A 154 -4.18 -2.57 -3.63
CA TRP A 154 -5.45 -2.76 -4.31
C TRP A 154 -5.32 -3.48 -5.65
N ILE A 155 -4.29 -3.15 -6.43
CA ILE A 155 -3.99 -3.83 -7.69
C ILE A 155 -3.53 -5.27 -7.46
N LEU A 156 -2.72 -5.53 -6.44
CA LEU A 156 -2.36 -6.89 -6.04
C LEU A 156 -3.61 -7.71 -5.68
N HIS A 157 -4.50 -7.18 -4.83
CA HIS A 157 -5.77 -7.82 -4.49
C HIS A 157 -6.56 -8.21 -5.74
N ARG A 158 -6.71 -7.29 -6.71
CA ARG A 158 -7.46 -7.55 -7.93
C ARG A 158 -6.81 -8.62 -8.80
N ALA A 159 -5.47 -8.60 -8.90
CA ALA A 159 -4.72 -9.62 -9.63
C ALA A 159 -4.88 -11.01 -8.99
N VAL A 160 -4.74 -11.10 -7.66
CA VAL A 160 -4.92 -12.35 -6.89
C VAL A 160 -6.36 -12.87 -6.99
N ALA A 161 -7.35 -11.99 -6.97
CA ALA A 161 -8.77 -12.36 -7.12
C ALA A 161 -9.17 -12.69 -8.57
N GLY A 162 -8.30 -12.46 -9.56
CA GLY A 162 -8.60 -12.70 -10.98
C GLY A 162 -9.67 -11.76 -11.55
N ILE A 163 -9.85 -10.56 -10.97
CA ILE A 163 -10.84 -9.57 -11.41
C ILE A 163 -10.16 -8.45 -12.22
N PRO A 164 -10.89 -7.76 -13.13
CA PRO A 164 -10.30 -6.71 -13.98
C PRO A 164 -9.55 -5.64 -13.18
N LEU A 165 -8.33 -5.29 -13.58
CA LEU A 165 -7.49 -4.29 -12.89
C LEU A 165 -8.07 -2.86 -12.92
N PRO A 166 -8.69 -2.37 -14.02
CA PRO A 166 -9.36 -1.08 -14.03
C PRO A 166 -10.48 -1.01 -12.99
N HIS A 167 -10.53 0.12 -12.27
CA HIS A 167 -11.50 0.33 -11.18
C HIS A 167 -11.71 1.82 -10.92
N MET A 168 -12.75 2.15 -10.20
CA MET A 168 -13.00 3.51 -9.71
C MET A 168 -12.32 3.70 -8.34
N PRO A 169 -11.70 4.87 -8.05
CA PRO A 169 -10.98 5.10 -6.79
C PRO A 169 -11.79 4.81 -5.53
N HIS A 170 -13.09 5.16 -5.51
CA HIS A 170 -13.97 4.93 -4.37
C HIS A 170 -14.28 3.45 -4.06
N GLN A 171 -13.90 2.53 -4.96
CA GLN A 171 -14.09 1.09 -4.78
C GLN A 171 -12.92 0.44 -4.03
N ARG A 172 -11.85 1.19 -3.74
CA ARG A 172 -10.64 0.64 -3.14
C ARG A 172 -10.88 0.26 -1.68
N ARG A 173 -10.86 -1.03 -1.41
CA ARG A 173 -10.84 -1.58 -0.05
C ARG A 173 -9.40 -1.67 0.43
N CYS A 174 -8.85 -0.59 0.91
CA CYS A 174 -7.49 -0.50 1.44
C CYS A 174 -7.37 0.73 2.34
N SER A 175 -7.92 0.65 3.55
CA SER A 175 -7.89 1.73 4.55
C SER A 175 -6.48 1.96 5.10
N LEU A 176 -6.22 3.13 5.70
CA LEU A 176 -4.95 3.42 6.36
C LEU A 176 -4.63 2.36 7.42
N SER A 177 -3.40 1.88 7.45
CA SER A 177 -2.90 0.77 8.29
C SER A 177 -3.71 -0.53 8.20
N SER A 178 -4.48 -0.72 7.11
CA SER A 178 -5.12 -2.01 6.85
C SER A 178 -4.11 -3.08 6.46
N ILE A 179 -4.45 -4.34 6.73
CA ILE A 179 -3.62 -5.51 6.45
C ILE A 179 -4.38 -6.43 5.50
N THR A 180 -3.83 -6.63 4.31
CA THR A 180 -4.30 -7.62 3.33
C THR A 180 -3.35 -8.82 3.39
N THR A 181 -3.84 -9.97 3.81
CA THR A 181 -3.05 -11.19 3.94
C THR A 181 -3.31 -12.10 2.75
N ILE A 182 -2.25 -12.59 2.11
CA ILE A 182 -2.32 -13.57 1.04
C ILE A 182 -1.47 -14.81 1.35
N LYS A 183 -1.81 -15.92 0.71
CA LYS A 183 -1.03 -17.17 0.74
C LYS A 183 -1.06 -17.88 -0.60
N LYS A 184 -0.19 -18.85 -0.77
CA LYS A 184 -0.27 -19.80 -1.89
C LYS A 184 -1.10 -21.03 -1.52
N VAL A 185 -1.99 -21.41 -2.43
CA VAL A 185 -2.73 -22.67 -2.37
C VAL A 185 -2.61 -23.34 -3.73
N SER A 186 -1.94 -24.48 -3.81
CA SER A 186 -1.67 -25.20 -5.07
C SER A 186 -1.07 -24.27 -6.14
N ASP A 187 0.02 -23.57 -5.78
CA ASP A 187 0.75 -22.59 -6.61
C ASP A 187 -0.05 -21.37 -7.10
N LYS A 188 -1.21 -21.13 -6.54
CA LYS A 188 -2.02 -19.94 -6.84
C LYS A 188 -2.11 -19.04 -5.62
N TRP A 189 -1.91 -17.74 -5.83
CA TRP A 189 -2.15 -16.74 -4.82
C TRP A 189 -3.63 -16.67 -4.47
N LYS A 190 -3.92 -16.57 -3.18
CA LYS A 190 -5.28 -16.39 -2.66
C LYS A 190 -5.23 -15.40 -1.50
N GLU A 191 -6.18 -14.47 -1.46
CA GLU A 191 -6.41 -13.64 -0.29
C GLU A 191 -7.01 -14.49 0.83
N GLU A 192 -6.38 -14.44 1.99
CA GLU A 192 -6.79 -15.14 3.20
C GLU A 192 -7.66 -14.26 4.10
N SER A 193 -7.27 -13.00 4.27
CA SER A 193 -8.01 -12.06 5.11
C SER A 193 -7.72 -10.60 4.76
N TYR A 194 -8.65 -9.73 5.16
CA TYR A 194 -8.49 -8.28 5.21
C TYR A 194 -8.86 -7.79 6.61
N ARG A 195 -8.01 -6.97 7.21
CA ARG A 195 -8.19 -6.46 8.57
C ARG A 195 -7.91 -4.95 8.63
N GLU A 196 -8.66 -4.26 9.48
CA GLU A 196 -8.54 -2.82 9.75
C GLU A 196 -8.28 -2.59 11.25
N PRO A 197 -7.04 -2.78 11.73
CA PRO A 197 -6.71 -2.66 13.16
C PRO A 197 -7.00 -1.29 13.75
N ALA A 198 -7.01 -0.25 12.92
CA ALA A 198 -7.22 1.15 13.29
C ALA A 198 -8.57 1.69 12.79
N ALA A 199 -9.60 0.86 12.65
CA ALA A 199 -10.90 1.26 12.09
C ALA A 199 -11.55 2.42 12.87
N ASP A 200 -11.36 2.48 14.18
CA ASP A 200 -11.87 3.55 15.05
C ASP A 200 -11.20 4.92 14.80
N LEU A 201 -10.01 4.96 14.20
CA LEU A 201 -9.28 6.19 13.89
C LEU A 201 -9.55 6.71 12.47
N LEU A 202 -10.30 5.96 11.64
CA LEU A 202 -10.51 6.31 10.23
C LEU A 202 -11.50 7.48 10.05
N SER A 203 -12.47 7.68 10.96
CA SER A 203 -13.51 8.70 10.82
C SER A 203 -12.98 10.12 10.68
N ASP A 204 -11.86 10.41 11.35
CA ASP A 204 -11.24 11.73 11.39
C ASP A 204 -9.95 11.82 10.56
N ALA A 205 -9.58 10.73 9.89
CA ALA A 205 -8.34 10.65 9.14
C ALA A 205 -8.46 11.33 7.76
N ILE A 206 -7.36 11.95 7.32
CA ILE A 206 -7.25 12.53 5.99
C ILE A 206 -6.53 11.54 5.08
N ASP A 207 -7.27 10.95 4.14
CA ASP A 207 -6.74 10.01 3.15
C ASP A 207 -6.69 10.65 1.75
N LEU A 208 -5.54 11.22 1.39
CA LEU A 208 -5.31 11.89 0.10
C LEU A 208 -4.22 11.22 -0.74
N GLY A 209 -3.78 10.02 -0.36
CA GLY A 209 -2.54 9.43 -0.86
C GLY A 209 -2.55 8.94 -2.29
N ALA A 210 -3.67 8.50 -2.81
CA ALA A 210 -3.75 7.90 -4.12
C ALA A 210 -5.03 8.29 -4.86
N VAL A 211 -4.91 8.77 -6.06
CA VAL A 211 -6.01 9.12 -6.97
C VAL A 211 -6.03 8.18 -8.15
#